data_edc5100fa0fb59af3c1106ea68a7a083
#
_entry.id   edc5100fa0fb59af3c1106ea68a7a083
#
_cell.length_a   1.000
_cell.length_b   1.000
_cell.length_c   1.000
_cell.angle_alpha   90.00
_cell.angle_beta   90.00
_cell.angle_gamma   90.00
#
_symmetry.space_group_name_H-M   'P 1'
#
loop_
_entity.id
_entity.type
_entity.pdbx_description
1 polymer ?
#
loop_
_entity_poly.entity_id
_entity_poly.type
_entity_poly.pdbx_seq_one_letter_code
_entity_poly.pdbx_strand_id
1 'polypeptide(L)'
;MHRVTDYYGPIIYKNFANAENHYRPDKQKDVYYEFFNELDSAVVALTGYIEEKPEFNGFARFDILLDGKYPSWVKFANSLRLRLAMRIASVAPDKARAEIQKIKENDYGFFEAETGGAVVSTKSGYTNPLGELNRVWNETYMSANMESILVGYNDPRLGIYFELCTDETLKGQYRGIRQGTCFAHSHYSGLSKLFVKQSTDAPLMTASEVWFLRAEAALRGWTDEDEETCYQNGVTTSFHQWGIYGVEDYLQSEQTASDFIDTYDEENNIEARCKVSPKWNPLDDKETKLE
;
A
#
# COMPACT_ATOMS: atom_id res chain seq x y z
N MET A 1 7.59 2.57 11.69
CA MET A 1 9.10 2.54 11.69
C MET A 1 9.67 1.90 10.43
N HIS A 2 9.09 0.79 9.87
CA HIS A 2 9.67 0.18 8.65
C HIS A 2 9.84 1.19 7.50
N ARG A 3 8.86 2.06 7.21
CA ARG A 3 9.01 3.10 6.17
C ARG A 3 10.20 4.05 6.44
N VAL A 4 10.48 4.36 7.70
CA VAL A 4 11.61 5.22 8.07
C VAL A 4 12.94 4.55 7.70
N THR A 5 13.12 3.28 8.09
CA THR A 5 14.34 2.54 7.71
C THR A 5 14.42 2.25 6.21
N ASP A 6 13.27 2.14 5.51
CA ASP A 6 13.24 1.99 4.05
C ASP A 6 13.75 3.23 3.31
N TYR A 7 13.45 4.43 3.84
CA TYR A 7 13.90 5.70 3.25
C TYR A 7 15.33 6.08 3.66
N TYR A 8 15.70 5.82 4.92
CA TYR A 8 16.95 6.34 5.50
C TYR A 8 18.01 5.27 5.77
N GLY A 9 17.68 3.98 5.56
CA GLY A 9 18.58 2.87 5.85
C GLY A 9 18.73 2.63 7.36
N PRO A 10 19.97 2.63 7.89
CA PRO A 10 20.20 2.43 9.33
C PRO A 10 19.56 3.51 10.18
N ILE A 11 18.86 3.09 11.24
CA ILE A 11 18.19 3.99 12.22
C ILE A 11 18.50 3.57 13.63
N ILE A 12 18.39 4.48 14.59
CA ILE A 12 18.47 4.16 16.02
C ILE A 12 17.13 3.54 16.42
N TYR A 13 17.11 2.22 16.64
CA TYR A 13 15.89 1.49 16.96
C TYR A 13 15.96 0.75 18.30
N LYS A 14 16.85 -0.26 18.43
CA LYS A 14 16.97 -1.08 19.63
C LYS A 14 17.45 -0.30 20.87
N ASN A 15 18.30 0.67 20.65
CA ASN A 15 18.94 1.44 21.73
C ASN A 15 18.36 2.84 21.89
N PHE A 16 17.19 3.12 21.36
CA PHE A 16 16.57 4.45 21.39
C PHE A 16 16.37 5.00 22.81
N ALA A 17 16.05 4.14 23.78
CA ALA A 17 15.80 4.53 25.16
C ALA A 17 17.01 4.30 26.11
N ASN A 18 18.17 3.91 25.58
CA ASN A 18 19.34 3.62 26.41
C ASN A 18 20.02 4.92 26.85
N ALA A 19 20.06 5.16 28.16
CA ALA A 19 20.63 6.37 28.76
C ALA A 19 22.17 6.51 28.61
N GLU A 20 22.83 5.49 28.07
CA GLU A 20 24.26 5.51 27.79
C GLU A 20 24.54 6.19 26.45
N ASN A 21 24.44 7.44 26.36
CA ASN A 21 24.90 8.45 25.38
C ASN A 21 25.59 8.06 24.05
N HIS A 22 25.50 6.80 23.60
CA HIS A 22 26.07 6.33 22.34
C HIS A 22 25.01 5.72 21.44
N TYR A 23 24.22 6.59 20.84
CA TYR A 23 23.22 6.19 19.83
C TYR A 23 23.93 5.81 18.53
N ARG A 24 24.25 4.53 18.37
CA ARG A 24 24.69 4.01 17.08
C ARG A 24 23.48 3.53 16.30
N PRO A 25 23.31 3.91 15.04
CA PRO A 25 22.26 3.37 14.19
C PRO A 25 22.39 1.85 14.07
N ASP A 26 21.28 1.16 14.22
CA ASP A 26 21.17 -0.27 13.92
C ASP A 26 21.14 -0.46 12.40
N LYS A 27 21.76 -1.54 11.91
CA LYS A 27 21.69 -1.89 10.49
C LYS A 27 20.23 -2.18 10.10
N GLN A 28 19.81 -1.80 8.91
CA GLN A 28 18.45 -2.04 8.43
C GLN A 28 18.03 -3.51 8.58
N LYS A 29 18.92 -4.47 8.27
CA LYS A 29 18.67 -5.89 8.50
C LYS A 29 18.29 -6.20 9.95
N ASP A 30 19.02 -5.63 10.91
CA ASP A 30 18.81 -5.91 12.34
C ASP A 30 17.51 -5.28 12.84
N VAL A 31 17.15 -4.11 12.29
CA VAL A 31 15.87 -3.45 12.54
C VAL A 31 14.69 -4.28 12.03
N TYR A 32 14.80 -4.83 10.80
CA TYR A 32 13.75 -5.70 10.25
C TYR A 32 13.58 -6.99 11.06
N TYR A 33 14.69 -7.57 11.52
CA TYR A 33 14.63 -8.79 12.35
C TYR A 33 14.00 -8.49 13.70
N GLU A 34 14.21 -7.30 14.25
CA GLU A 34 13.53 -6.87 15.48
C GLU A 34 12.03 -6.68 15.29
N PHE A 35 11.59 -6.13 14.17
CA PHE A 35 10.15 -6.06 13.86
C PHE A 35 9.48 -7.45 13.89
N PHE A 36 10.16 -8.49 13.39
CA PHE A 36 9.61 -9.84 13.46
C PHE A 36 9.55 -10.37 14.90
N ASN A 37 10.57 -10.10 15.73
CA ASN A 37 10.56 -10.48 17.14
C ASN A 37 9.44 -9.77 17.92
N GLU A 38 9.22 -8.49 17.64
CA GLU A 38 8.14 -7.71 18.24
C GLU A 38 6.77 -8.26 17.80
N LEU A 39 6.61 -8.63 16.54
CA LEU A 39 5.39 -9.26 16.04
C LEU A 39 5.15 -10.64 16.66
N ASP A 40 6.20 -11.44 16.88
CA ASP A 40 6.09 -12.72 17.60
C ASP A 40 5.53 -12.47 19.01
N SER A 41 6.11 -11.53 19.73
CA SER A 41 5.71 -11.18 21.09
C SER A 41 4.27 -10.63 21.15
N ALA A 42 3.93 -9.77 20.20
CA ALA A 42 2.59 -9.17 20.13
C ALA A 42 1.51 -10.21 19.82
N VAL A 43 1.74 -11.12 18.85
CA VAL A 43 0.78 -12.18 18.51
C VAL A 43 0.57 -13.11 19.70
N VAL A 44 1.64 -13.57 20.38
CA VAL A 44 1.53 -14.43 21.55
C VAL A 44 0.74 -13.74 22.67
N ALA A 45 1.02 -12.47 22.95
CA ALA A 45 0.31 -11.74 23.99
C ALA A 45 -1.17 -11.53 23.66
N LEU A 46 -1.48 -11.18 22.40
CA LEU A 46 -2.86 -10.95 21.97
C LEU A 46 -3.68 -12.23 21.96
N THR A 47 -3.14 -13.33 21.41
CA THR A 47 -3.86 -14.61 21.35
C THR A 47 -4.13 -15.16 22.75
N GLY A 48 -3.14 -15.17 23.63
CA GLY A 48 -3.34 -15.57 25.03
C GLY A 48 -4.37 -14.70 25.76
N TYR A 49 -4.38 -13.39 25.49
CA TYR A 49 -5.37 -12.50 26.11
C TYR A 49 -6.79 -12.74 25.57
N ILE A 50 -6.93 -13.02 24.27
CA ILE A 50 -8.23 -13.35 23.66
C ILE A 50 -8.80 -14.65 24.26
N GLU A 51 -7.95 -15.67 24.46
CA GLU A 51 -8.35 -16.93 25.08
C GLU A 51 -8.83 -16.76 26.53
N GLU A 52 -8.13 -15.92 27.31
CA GLU A 52 -8.50 -15.67 28.70
C GLU A 52 -9.74 -14.78 28.86
N LYS A 53 -9.96 -13.82 27.94
CA LYS A 53 -10.98 -12.77 28.05
C LYS A 53 -11.62 -12.46 26.69
N PRO A 54 -12.34 -13.39 26.07
CA PRO A 54 -12.82 -13.26 24.69
C PRO A 54 -13.78 -12.08 24.48
N GLU A 55 -14.53 -11.67 25.51
CA GLU A 55 -15.51 -10.57 25.44
C GLU A 55 -14.94 -9.19 25.86
N PHE A 56 -13.64 -9.13 26.22
CA PHE A 56 -13.09 -7.89 26.74
C PHE A 56 -12.80 -6.89 25.59
N ASN A 57 -13.33 -5.68 25.71
CA ASN A 57 -13.16 -4.60 24.75
C ASN A 57 -12.82 -3.26 25.44
N GLY A 58 -12.08 -3.31 26.54
CA GLY A 58 -11.74 -2.10 27.32
C GLY A 58 -10.84 -1.11 26.60
N PHE A 59 -10.15 -1.53 25.57
CA PHE A 59 -9.27 -0.68 24.76
C PHE A 59 -10.02 0.10 23.66
N ALA A 60 -11.26 -0.28 23.31
CA ALA A 60 -12.00 0.29 22.19
C ALA A 60 -12.06 1.82 22.16
N ARG A 61 -12.26 2.45 23.33
CA ARG A 61 -12.35 3.92 23.42
C ARG A 61 -11.06 4.67 23.07
N PHE A 62 -9.94 3.98 23.02
CA PHE A 62 -8.62 4.55 22.72
C PHE A 62 -8.08 4.11 21.37
N ASP A 63 -8.67 3.05 20.80
CA ASP A 63 -8.23 2.48 19.54
C ASP A 63 -8.96 3.14 18.36
N ILE A 64 -8.27 4.06 17.73
CA ILE A 64 -8.77 4.78 16.54
C ILE A 64 -8.60 3.98 15.25
N LEU A 65 -8.06 2.77 15.31
CA LEU A 65 -7.66 1.99 14.14
C LEU A 65 -8.56 0.77 13.91
N LEU A 66 -8.78 -0.04 14.96
CA LEU A 66 -9.47 -1.33 14.87
C LEU A 66 -10.57 -1.51 15.94
N ASP A 67 -11.04 -0.42 16.56
CA ASP A 67 -12.13 -0.39 17.54
C ASP A 67 -11.89 -1.31 18.75
N GLY A 68 -10.65 -1.52 19.15
CA GLY A 68 -10.24 -2.38 20.26
C GLY A 68 -10.47 -3.88 20.02
N LYS A 69 -10.71 -4.30 18.80
CA LYS A 69 -10.96 -5.71 18.44
C LYS A 69 -9.63 -6.47 18.38
N TYR A 70 -9.25 -7.14 19.44
CA TYR A 70 -7.98 -7.89 19.50
C TYR A 70 -7.80 -8.92 18.38
N PRO A 71 -8.83 -9.67 17.91
CA PRO A 71 -8.70 -10.51 16.72
C PRO A 71 -8.29 -9.74 15.47
N SER A 72 -8.79 -8.51 15.30
CA SER A 72 -8.38 -7.63 14.18
C SER A 72 -6.93 -7.16 14.32
N TRP A 73 -6.43 -6.96 15.54
CA TRP A 73 -5.02 -6.66 15.78
C TRP A 73 -4.11 -7.85 15.45
N VAL A 74 -4.54 -9.11 15.69
CA VAL A 74 -3.79 -10.29 15.25
C VAL A 74 -3.78 -10.37 13.72
N LYS A 75 -4.92 -10.14 13.05
CA LYS A 75 -4.97 -10.03 11.57
C LYS A 75 -4.03 -8.96 11.02
N PHE A 76 -3.98 -7.81 11.70
CA PHE A 76 -3.05 -6.74 11.33
C PHE A 76 -1.59 -7.17 11.50
N ALA A 77 -1.25 -7.82 12.62
CA ALA A 77 0.10 -8.34 12.86
C ALA A 77 0.52 -9.36 11.79
N ASN A 78 -0.35 -10.30 11.42
CA ASN A 78 -0.12 -11.27 10.36
C ASN A 78 0.07 -10.58 8.99
N SER A 79 -0.80 -9.65 8.67
CA SER A 79 -0.73 -8.88 7.41
C SER A 79 0.53 -8.02 7.33
N LEU A 80 0.92 -7.40 8.45
CA LEU A 80 2.17 -6.63 8.54
C LEU A 80 3.40 -7.53 8.43
N ARG A 81 3.37 -8.72 9.07
CA ARG A 81 4.44 -9.72 8.94
C ARG A 81 4.62 -10.13 7.48
N LEU A 82 3.53 -10.39 6.76
CA LEU A 82 3.58 -10.71 5.33
C LEU A 82 4.22 -9.55 4.53
N ARG A 83 3.78 -8.31 4.74
CA ARG A 83 4.39 -7.12 4.10
C ARG A 83 5.89 -7.04 4.34
N LEU A 84 6.32 -7.19 5.59
CA LEU A 84 7.74 -7.12 5.96
C LEU A 84 8.54 -8.27 5.35
N ALA A 85 7.98 -9.48 5.31
CA ALA A 85 8.60 -10.64 4.70
C ALA A 85 8.79 -10.44 3.19
N MET A 86 7.75 -9.97 2.49
CA MET A 86 7.85 -9.70 1.05
C MET A 86 8.86 -8.59 0.71
N ARG A 87 9.00 -7.58 1.57
CA ARG A 87 10.01 -6.52 1.36
C ARG A 87 11.45 -7.01 1.45
N ILE A 88 11.72 -8.08 2.19
CA ILE A 88 13.06 -8.68 2.26
C ILE A 88 13.22 -9.91 1.35
N ALA A 89 12.22 -10.24 0.55
CA ALA A 89 12.16 -11.44 -0.28
C ALA A 89 13.37 -11.62 -1.19
N SER A 90 13.89 -10.54 -1.77
CA SER A 90 15.03 -10.58 -2.68
C SER A 90 16.38 -10.66 -1.97
N VAL A 91 16.51 -10.12 -0.75
CA VAL A 91 17.78 -10.01 -0.03
C VAL A 91 17.96 -11.05 1.08
N ALA A 92 16.85 -11.62 1.57
CA ALA A 92 16.84 -12.64 2.63
C ALA A 92 15.66 -13.62 2.43
N PRO A 93 15.63 -14.38 1.31
CA PRO A 93 14.47 -15.21 0.93
C PRO A 93 14.14 -16.28 1.97
N ASP A 94 15.13 -16.93 2.56
CA ASP A 94 14.92 -17.97 3.59
C ASP A 94 14.25 -17.39 4.84
N LYS A 95 14.69 -16.20 5.27
CA LYS A 95 14.07 -15.50 6.40
C LYS A 95 12.66 -15.09 6.08
N ALA A 96 12.42 -14.53 4.89
CA ALA A 96 11.09 -14.14 4.41
C ALA A 96 10.14 -15.33 4.42
N ARG A 97 10.55 -16.45 3.83
CA ARG A 97 9.77 -17.69 3.81
C ARG A 97 9.46 -18.20 5.23
N ALA A 98 10.44 -18.20 6.12
CA ALA A 98 10.24 -18.63 7.51
C ALA A 98 9.21 -17.76 8.25
N GLU A 99 9.24 -16.44 8.03
CA GLU A 99 8.26 -15.53 8.63
C GLU A 99 6.84 -15.72 8.07
N ILE A 100 6.70 -16.05 6.79
CA ILE A 100 5.39 -16.38 6.20
C ILE A 100 4.83 -17.67 6.80
N GLN A 101 5.68 -18.70 7.04
CA GLN A 101 5.22 -19.94 7.66
C GLN A 101 4.67 -19.73 9.08
N LYS A 102 5.24 -18.81 9.86
CA LYS A 102 4.74 -18.49 11.20
C LYS A 102 3.31 -17.94 11.21
N ILE A 103 2.84 -17.33 10.11
CA ILE A 103 1.46 -16.84 10.03
C ILE A 103 0.47 -17.98 10.12
N LYS A 104 0.83 -19.19 9.64
CA LYS A 104 0.00 -20.39 9.71
C LYS A 104 -0.12 -20.98 11.13
N GLU A 105 0.67 -20.47 12.10
CA GLU A 105 0.64 -20.95 13.49
C GLU A 105 -0.59 -20.47 14.28
N ASN A 106 -1.36 -19.54 13.72
CA ASN A 106 -2.62 -19.09 14.30
C ASN A 106 -3.73 -19.03 13.27
N ASP A 107 -4.99 -19.21 13.72
CA ASP A 107 -6.17 -19.30 12.85
C ASP A 107 -6.84 -17.93 12.57
N TYR A 108 -6.19 -16.82 12.92
CA TYR A 108 -6.81 -15.50 12.73
C TYR A 108 -6.77 -15.01 11.28
N GLY A 109 -5.82 -15.50 10.46
CA GLY A 109 -5.69 -15.11 9.05
C GLY A 109 -5.23 -13.67 8.84
N PHE A 110 -5.71 -13.06 7.78
CA PHE A 110 -5.32 -11.74 7.29
C PHE A 110 -6.49 -10.76 7.20
N PHE A 111 -6.20 -9.52 6.82
CA PHE A 111 -7.21 -8.63 6.25
C PHE A 111 -7.60 -9.12 4.84
N GLU A 112 -8.85 -9.48 4.66
CA GLU A 112 -9.35 -10.07 3.40
C GLU A 112 -10.56 -9.33 2.83
N ALA A 113 -11.42 -8.78 3.69
CA ALA A 113 -12.63 -8.10 3.27
C ALA A 113 -12.35 -6.69 2.73
N GLU A 114 -13.13 -6.24 1.77
CA GLU A 114 -13.06 -4.90 1.16
C GLU A 114 -13.14 -3.76 2.19
N THR A 115 -13.90 -3.95 3.26
CA THR A 115 -13.95 -3.05 4.42
C THR A 115 -12.85 -3.33 5.44
N GLY A 116 -12.04 -4.37 5.19
CA GLY A 116 -10.95 -4.79 6.05
C GLY A 116 -9.70 -3.94 5.81
N GLY A 117 -8.91 -3.82 6.88
CA GLY A 117 -7.66 -3.08 6.82
C GLY A 117 -7.45 -2.25 8.08
N ALA A 118 -6.28 -1.64 8.16
CA ALA A 118 -5.94 -0.69 9.20
C ALA A 118 -6.11 0.72 8.63
N VAL A 119 -7.20 1.39 9.02
CA VAL A 119 -7.56 2.71 8.49
C VAL A 119 -7.79 3.67 9.66
N VAL A 120 -7.06 4.77 9.69
CA VAL A 120 -7.30 5.84 10.65
C VAL A 120 -8.47 6.67 10.17
N SER A 121 -9.59 6.58 10.91
CA SER A 121 -10.80 7.33 10.57
C SER A 121 -10.75 8.75 11.10
N THR A 122 -11.13 9.70 10.24
CA THR A 122 -11.28 11.12 10.63
C THR A 122 -12.39 11.35 11.64
N LYS A 123 -13.32 10.39 11.81
CA LYS A 123 -14.35 10.41 12.86
C LYS A 123 -13.76 10.40 14.28
N SER A 124 -12.52 9.93 14.45
CA SER A 124 -11.80 9.94 15.72
C SER A 124 -11.23 11.31 16.11
N GLY A 125 -11.46 12.36 15.32
CA GLY A 125 -10.86 13.67 15.47
C GLY A 125 -9.52 13.82 14.74
N TYR A 126 -9.06 12.80 14.05
CA TYR A 126 -7.89 12.86 13.16
C TYR A 126 -8.20 13.70 11.92
N THR A 127 -7.24 14.48 11.48
CA THR A 127 -7.32 15.24 10.23
C THR A 127 -6.24 14.75 9.27
N ASN A 128 -6.62 14.41 8.04
CA ASN A 128 -5.66 13.89 7.07
C ASN A 128 -4.66 14.99 6.65
N PRO A 129 -3.36 14.84 6.92
CA PRO A 129 -2.36 15.86 6.63
C PRO A 129 -2.18 16.12 5.13
N LEU A 130 -2.44 15.13 4.25
CA LEU A 130 -2.41 15.35 2.79
C LEU A 130 -3.55 16.28 2.37
N GLY A 131 -4.72 16.17 3.01
CA GLY A 131 -5.83 17.10 2.78
C GLY A 131 -5.49 18.52 3.20
N GLU A 132 -4.73 18.71 4.28
CA GLU A 132 -4.23 20.02 4.69
C GLU A 132 -3.18 20.56 3.73
N LEU A 133 -2.22 19.74 3.30
CA LEU A 133 -1.25 20.12 2.28
C LEU A 133 -1.94 20.56 0.98
N ASN A 134 -2.95 19.81 0.53
CA ASN A 134 -3.70 20.16 -0.68
C ASN A 134 -4.46 21.49 -0.51
N ARG A 135 -5.09 21.70 0.65
CA ARG A 135 -5.86 22.92 0.93
C ARG A 135 -5.00 24.18 1.06
N VAL A 136 -3.82 24.08 1.70
CA VAL A 136 -2.98 25.24 2.04
C VAL A 136 -1.97 25.53 0.93
N TRP A 137 -1.25 24.49 0.49
CA TRP A 137 -0.13 24.63 -0.43
C TRP A 137 -0.50 24.33 -1.87
N ASN A 138 -1.60 23.58 -2.08
CA ASN A 138 -2.08 23.23 -3.42
C ASN A 138 -1.02 22.48 -4.26
N GLU A 139 -0.27 21.55 -3.65
CA GLU A 139 0.94 20.93 -4.21
C GLU A 139 0.90 19.40 -4.26
N THR A 140 -0.27 18.77 -4.28
CA THR A 140 -0.41 17.31 -4.37
C THR A 140 -0.82 16.88 -5.77
N TYR A 141 0.09 16.96 -6.72
CA TYR A 141 -0.20 16.65 -8.13
C TYR A 141 -0.07 15.15 -8.43
N MET A 142 -0.81 14.71 -9.46
CA MET A 142 -0.63 13.41 -10.05
C MET A 142 0.77 13.28 -10.65
N SER A 143 1.43 12.15 -10.44
CA SER A 143 2.72 11.90 -11.09
C SER A 143 2.53 11.36 -12.51
N ALA A 144 3.53 11.55 -13.37
CA ALA A 144 3.58 10.96 -14.72
C ALA A 144 3.36 9.43 -14.70
N ASN A 145 3.93 8.74 -13.69
CA ASN A 145 3.74 7.28 -13.54
C ASN A 145 2.28 6.92 -13.25
N MET A 146 1.59 7.69 -12.40
CA MET A 146 0.17 7.45 -12.12
C MET A 146 -0.71 7.75 -13.35
N GLU A 147 -0.37 8.80 -14.12
CA GLU A 147 -1.02 9.06 -15.40
C GLU A 147 -0.83 7.88 -16.35
N SER A 148 0.41 7.48 -16.58
CA SER A 148 0.75 6.37 -17.48
C SER A 148 -0.04 5.09 -17.16
N ILE A 149 -0.15 4.74 -15.90
CA ILE A 149 -0.85 3.53 -15.44
C ILE A 149 -2.37 3.73 -15.51
N LEU A 150 -2.92 4.72 -14.81
CA LEU A 150 -4.37 4.83 -14.66
C LEU A 150 -5.08 5.22 -15.95
N VAL A 151 -4.48 6.10 -16.75
CA VAL A 151 -5.02 6.46 -18.06
C VAL A 151 -4.83 5.32 -19.06
N GLY A 152 -3.64 4.71 -19.08
CA GLY A 152 -3.33 3.60 -19.99
C GLY A 152 -4.25 2.40 -19.79
N TYR A 153 -4.50 2.00 -18.55
CA TYR A 153 -5.42 0.92 -18.21
C TYR A 153 -6.90 1.29 -18.30
N ASN A 154 -7.22 2.55 -18.58
CA ASN A 154 -8.60 3.08 -18.48
C ASN A 154 -9.20 2.73 -17.11
N ASP A 155 -8.42 2.96 -16.05
CA ASP A 155 -8.75 2.53 -14.69
C ASP A 155 -9.88 3.39 -14.11
N PRO A 156 -11.01 2.79 -13.72
CA PRO A 156 -12.16 3.54 -13.23
C PRO A 156 -11.91 4.24 -11.88
N ARG A 157 -10.81 3.91 -11.16
CA ARG A 157 -10.39 4.58 -9.93
C ARG A 157 -9.73 5.93 -10.19
N LEU A 158 -9.38 6.24 -11.44
CA LEU A 158 -8.70 7.48 -11.82
C LEU A 158 -9.43 8.73 -11.28
N GLY A 159 -10.73 8.82 -11.53
CA GLY A 159 -11.56 9.97 -11.07
C GLY A 159 -11.87 9.95 -9.56
N ILE A 160 -11.56 8.85 -8.85
CA ILE A 160 -11.66 8.79 -7.39
C ILE A 160 -10.37 9.29 -6.75
N TYR A 161 -9.23 9.02 -7.38
CA TYR A 161 -7.92 9.39 -6.84
C TYR A 161 -7.52 10.82 -7.19
N PHE A 162 -7.94 11.32 -8.37
CA PHE A 162 -7.48 12.59 -8.89
C PHE A 162 -8.61 13.46 -9.41
N GLU A 163 -8.41 14.78 -9.32
CA GLU A 163 -9.28 15.78 -9.91
C GLU A 163 -8.91 16.00 -11.39
N LEU A 164 -9.87 16.42 -12.19
CA LEU A 164 -9.62 16.86 -13.57
C LEU A 164 -8.73 18.11 -13.59
N CYS A 165 -7.97 18.28 -14.67
CA CYS A 165 -7.20 19.49 -14.91
C CYS A 165 -8.10 20.73 -14.92
N THR A 166 -7.59 21.81 -14.33
CA THR A 166 -8.22 23.15 -14.36
C THR A 166 -7.61 24.08 -15.40
N ASP A 167 -6.47 23.67 -16.00
CA ASP A 167 -5.87 24.39 -17.14
C ASP A 167 -6.84 24.44 -18.32
N GLU A 168 -7.00 25.60 -18.95
CA GLU A 168 -8.00 25.80 -20.02
C GLU A 168 -7.74 24.93 -21.26
N THR A 169 -6.47 24.58 -21.53
CA THR A 169 -6.11 23.75 -22.69
C THR A 169 -6.24 22.25 -22.41
N LEU A 170 -6.20 21.86 -21.12
CA LEU A 170 -6.25 20.48 -20.65
C LEU A 170 -7.55 20.13 -19.92
N LYS A 171 -8.51 21.04 -19.94
CA LYS A 171 -9.78 20.89 -19.22
C LYS A 171 -10.49 19.59 -19.57
N GLY A 172 -10.93 18.88 -18.56
CA GLY A 172 -11.61 17.60 -18.73
C GLY A 172 -10.68 16.40 -18.94
N GLN A 173 -9.36 16.60 -18.85
CA GLN A 173 -8.36 15.54 -18.91
C GLN A 173 -7.76 15.29 -17.53
N TYR A 174 -7.13 14.14 -17.38
CA TYR A 174 -6.25 13.80 -16.25
C TYR A 174 -4.81 13.85 -16.73
N ARG A 175 -4.02 14.78 -16.16
CA ARG A 175 -2.63 14.98 -16.56
C ARG A 175 -1.76 15.11 -15.33
N GLY A 176 -0.64 14.40 -15.34
CA GLY A 176 0.36 14.40 -14.29
C GLY A 176 1.57 15.26 -14.58
N ILE A 177 2.54 15.20 -13.69
CA ILE A 177 3.83 15.86 -13.82
C ILE A 177 4.96 14.83 -13.64
N ARG A 178 6.00 14.92 -14.49
CA ARG A 178 7.20 14.13 -14.31
C ARG A 178 7.94 14.58 -13.05
N GLN A 179 8.26 13.63 -12.17
CA GLN A 179 9.02 13.89 -10.97
C GLN A 179 10.50 14.19 -11.31
N GLY A 180 11.09 15.13 -10.57
CA GLY A 180 12.50 15.50 -10.74
C GLY A 180 12.77 16.55 -11.82
N THR A 181 11.74 17.14 -12.40
CA THR A 181 11.86 18.24 -13.37
C THR A 181 11.89 19.60 -12.67
N CYS A 182 12.48 20.61 -13.32
CA CYS A 182 12.53 21.99 -12.85
C CYS A 182 11.54 22.86 -13.65
N PHE A 183 10.25 22.75 -13.34
CA PHE A 183 9.25 23.61 -13.97
C PHE A 183 8.93 24.84 -13.16
N ALA A 184 8.53 25.91 -13.87
CA ALA A 184 7.83 27.02 -13.23
C ALA A 184 6.45 26.56 -12.73
N HIS A 185 6.03 27.06 -11.58
CA HIS A 185 4.73 26.71 -10.99
C HIS A 185 3.56 26.89 -11.96
N SER A 186 3.63 27.89 -12.85
CA SER A 186 2.62 28.13 -13.87
C SER A 186 2.40 26.98 -14.85
N HIS A 187 3.41 26.11 -15.05
CA HIS A 187 3.31 24.97 -15.97
C HIS A 187 2.53 23.79 -15.39
N TYR A 188 2.44 23.67 -14.07
CA TYR A 188 1.77 22.52 -13.44
C TYR A 188 0.60 22.88 -12.52
N SER A 189 0.39 24.16 -12.23
CA SER A 189 -0.66 24.60 -11.28
C SER A 189 -2.08 24.16 -11.68
N GLY A 190 -2.33 23.97 -12.96
CA GLY A 190 -3.61 23.53 -13.51
C GLY A 190 -3.72 22.02 -13.79
N LEU A 191 -2.68 21.21 -13.50
CA LEU A 191 -2.69 19.78 -13.70
C LEU A 191 -3.51 19.06 -12.61
N SER A 192 -3.75 17.76 -12.82
CA SER A 192 -4.56 16.92 -11.92
C SER A 192 -3.96 16.80 -10.53
N LYS A 193 -4.78 16.98 -9.52
CA LYS A 193 -4.41 16.90 -8.10
C LYS A 193 -5.02 15.69 -7.44
N LEU A 194 -4.36 15.24 -6.37
CA LEU A 194 -4.91 14.20 -5.54
C LEU A 194 -6.24 14.65 -4.92
N PHE A 195 -7.30 13.87 -5.14
CA PHE A 195 -8.61 14.13 -4.57
C PHE A 195 -8.65 13.70 -3.10
N VAL A 196 -8.01 14.49 -2.23
CA VAL A 196 -7.93 14.25 -0.79
C VAL A 196 -8.38 15.47 -0.01
N LYS A 197 -9.21 15.26 1.00
CA LYS A 197 -9.69 16.29 1.94
C LYS A 197 -9.16 15.98 3.34
N GLN A 198 -9.22 16.99 4.23
CA GLN A 198 -8.90 16.78 5.65
C GLN A 198 -9.78 15.69 6.31
N SER A 199 -11.00 15.50 5.78
CA SER A 199 -11.95 14.46 6.22
C SER A 199 -11.79 13.12 5.50
N THR A 200 -10.77 12.94 4.66
CA THR A 200 -10.49 11.67 4.00
C THR A 200 -9.77 10.74 4.97
N ASP A 201 -10.33 9.56 5.20
CA ASP A 201 -9.71 8.54 6.04
C ASP A 201 -8.34 8.11 5.50
N ALA A 202 -7.40 7.77 6.38
CA ALA A 202 -6.04 7.43 6.01
C ALA A 202 -5.77 5.93 6.14
N PRO A 203 -5.69 5.17 5.04
CA PRO A 203 -5.35 3.76 5.08
C PRO A 203 -3.86 3.56 5.38
N LEU A 204 -3.55 2.75 6.39
CA LEU A 204 -2.20 2.30 6.72
C LEU A 204 -1.87 0.95 6.07
N MET A 205 -2.87 0.11 5.93
CA MET A 205 -2.80 -1.19 5.24
C MET A 205 -4.20 -1.57 4.76
N THR A 206 -4.32 -1.94 3.49
CA THR A 206 -5.59 -2.36 2.88
C THR A 206 -5.62 -3.87 2.67
N ALA A 207 -6.81 -4.46 2.66
CA ALA A 207 -6.96 -5.88 2.34
C ALA A 207 -6.49 -6.19 0.90
N SER A 208 -6.71 -5.27 -0.04
CA SER A 208 -6.21 -5.39 -1.41
C SER A 208 -4.68 -5.57 -1.46
N GLU A 209 -3.94 -4.76 -0.71
CA GLU A 209 -2.48 -4.92 -0.61
C GLU A 209 -2.11 -6.31 -0.09
N VAL A 210 -2.84 -6.79 0.93
CA VAL A 210 -2.58 -8.11 1.51
C VAL A 210 -2.83 -9.23 0.49
N TRP A 211 -3.88 -9.14 -0.32
CA TRP A 211 -4.14 -10.09 -1.38
C TRP A 211 -3.02 -10.13 -2.43
N PHE A 212 -2.50 -8.97 -2.86
CA PHE A 212 -1.35 -8.93 -3.80
C PHE A 212 -0.07 -9.50 -3.17
N LEU A 213 0.19 -9.25 -1.88
CA LEU A 213 1.32 -9.86 -1.17
C LEU A 213 1.18 -11.39 -1.06
N ARG A 214 -0.05 -11.91 -0.92
CA ARG A 214 -0.35 -13.35 -0.94
C ARG A 214 -0.13 -13.93 -2.34
N ALA A 215 -0.58 -13.23 -3.39
CA ALA A 215 -0.33 -13.63 -4.77
C ALA A 215 1.18 -13.75 -5.05
N GLU A 216 1.98 -12.76 -4.64
CA GLU A 216 3.44 -12.81 -4.76
C GLU A 216 4.05 -13.98 -3.96
N ALA A 217 3.59 -14.23 -2.74
CA ALA A 217 4.07 -15.34 -1.92
C ALA A 217 3.73 -16.70 -2.54
N ALA A 218 2.54 -16.86 -3.12
CA ALA A 218 2.11 -18.05 -3.85
C ALA A 218 2.97 -18.26 -5.11
N LEU A 219 3.16 -17.21 -5.92
CA LEU A 219 3.98 -17.22 -7.11
C LEU A 219 5.46 -17.59 -6.82
N ARG A 220 5.94 -17.26 -5.61
CA ARG A 220 7.27 -17.67 -5.14
C ARG A 220 7.32 -19.13 -4.63
N GLY A 221 6.18 -19.81 -4.53
CA GLY A 221 6.06 -21.16 -3.98
C GLY A 221 6.27 -21.21 -2.45
N TRP A 222 5.92 -20.13 -1.75
CA TRP A 222 6.05 -20.03 -0.29
C TRP A 222 4.73 -20.31 0.44
N THR A 223 3.61 -20.31 -0.27
CA THR A 223 2.30 -20.73 0.22
C THR A 223 1.68 -21.72 -0.76
N ASP A 224 0.60 -22.39 -0.34
CA ASP A 224 -0.17 -23.33 -1.15
C ASP A 224 -1.39 -22.67 -1.79
N GLU A 225 -1.44 -21.33 -1.78
CA GLU A 225 -2.53 -20.55 -2.37
C GLU A 225 -2.37 -20.48 -3.88
N ASP A 226 -3.50 -20.28 -4.57
CA ASP A 226 -3.52 -20.05 -6.01
C ASP A 226 -3.22 -18.57 -6.31
N GLU A 227 -2.15 -18.32 -7.05
CA GLU A 227 -1.68 -16.96 -7.31
C GLU A 227 -2.65 -16.14 -8.12
N GLU A 228 -3.37 -16.75 -9.09
CA GLU A 228 -4.38 -16.07 -9.91
C GLU A 228 -5.57 -15.64 -9.05
N THR A 229 -6.07 -16.55 -8.22
CA THR A 229 -7.16 -16.25 -7.28
C THR A 229 -6.80 -15.11 -6.34
N CYS A 230 -5.58 -15.13 -5.78
CA CYS A 230 -5.10 -14.05 -4.91
C CYS A 230 -5.01 -12.71 -5.65
N TYR A 231 -4.51 -12.71 -6.88
CA TYR A 231 -4.44 -11.51 -7.74
C TYR A 231 -5.84 -10.94 -8.02
N GLN A 232 -6.77 -11.78 -8.48
CA GLN A 232 -8.15 -11.38 -8.78
C GLN A 232 -8.86 -10.83 -7.55
N ASN A 233 -8.68 -11.45 -6.38
CA ASN A 233 -9.18 -10.94 -5.10
C ASN A 233 -8.57 -9.58 -4.75
N GLY A 234 -7.28 -9.38 -5.01
CA GLY A 234 -6.60 -8.11 -4.81
C GLY A 234 -7.21 -6.97 -5.62
N VAL A 235 -7.44 -7.21 -6.91
CA VAL A 235 -8.09 -6.24 -7.81
C VAL A 235 -9.54 -5.99 -7.36
N THR A 236 -10.32 -7.05 -7.16
CA THR A 236 -11.72 -6.96 -6.75
C THR A 236 -11.89 -6.20 -5.43
N THR A 237 -11.09 -6.55 -4.43
CA THR A 237 -11.11 -5.88 -3.12
C THR A 237 -10.75 -4.41 -3.24
N SER A 238 -9.77 -4.08 -4.11
CA SER A 238 -9.41 -2.68 -4.36
C SER A 238 -10.55 -1.89 -4.99
N PHE A 239 -11.24 -2.46 -5.97
CA PHE A 239 -12.38 -1.81 -6.62
C PHE A 239 -13.53 -1.58 -5.63
N HIS A 240 -13.91 -2.63 -4.90
CA HIS A 240 -14.99 -2.55 -3.90
C HIS A 240 -14.68 -1.57 -2.77
N GLN A 241 -13.42 -1.47 -2.32
CA GLN A 241 -12.99 -0.47 -1.34
C GLN A 241 -13.35 0.96 -1.76
N TRP A 242 -13.38 1.23 -3.05
CA TRP A 242 -13.72 2.54 -3.63
C TRP A 242 -15.14 2.60 -4.18
N GLY A 243 -15.98 1.60 -3.89
CA GLY A 243 -17.38 1.57 -4.32
C GLY A 243 -17.57 1.31 -5.82
N ILE A 244 -16.58 0.74 -6.47
CA ILE A 244 -16.65 0.35 -7.88
C ILE A 244 -16.97 -1.14 -7.94
N TYR A 245 -17.96 -1.50 -8.76
CA TYR A 245 -18.40 -2.87 -9.00
C TYR A 245 -18.31 -3.18 -10.50
N GLY A 246 -18.37 -4.46 -10.87
CA GLY A 246 -18.20 -4.88 -12.27
C GLY A 246 -16.73 -4.92 -12.68
N VAL A 247 -15.90 -5.54 -11.84
CA VAL A 247 -14.45 -5.68 -12.04
C VAL A 247 -14.08 -6.66 -13.16
N GLU A 248 -15.04 -7.47 -13.62
CA GLU A 248 -14.85 -8.55 -14.58
C GLU A 248 -14.28 -8.05 -15.90
N ASP A 249 -14.79 -6.94 -16.42
CA ASP A 249 -14.30 -6.34 -17.68
C ASP A 249 -12.86 -5.84 -17.52
N TYR A 250 -12.52 -5.28 -16.35
CA TYR A 250 -11.15 -4.84 -16.05
C TYR A 250 -10.18 -6.03 -15.99
N LEU A 251 -10.57 -7.12 -15.33
CA LEU A 251 -9.76 -8.36 -15.26
C LEU A 251 -9.61 -9.08 -16.62
N GLN A 252 -10.39 -8.73 -17.62
CA GLN A 252 -10.24 -9.23 -19.00
C GLN A 252 -9.63 -8.18 -19.94
N SER A 253 -9.29 -7.01 -19.44
CA SER A 253 -8.72 -5.92 -20.23
C SER A 253 -7.31 -6.27 -20.70
N GLU A 254 -7.04 -6.00 -21.98
CA GLU A 254 -5.71 -6.10 -22.59
C GLU A 254 -5.02 -4.71 -22.71
N GLN A 255 -5.59 -3.69 -22.07
CA GLN A 255 -4.98 -2.36 -21.99
C GLN A 255 -3.69 -2.43 -21.20
N THR A 256 -2.71 -1.62 -21.58
CA THR A 256 -1.42 -1.50 -20.91
C THR A 256 -1.15 -0.05 -20.52
N ALA A 257 -0.14 0.18 -19.69
CA ALA A 257 0.29 1.54 -19.38
C ALA A 257 0.59 2.32 -20.68
N SER A 258 0.21 3.60 -20.71
CA SER A 258 0.44 4.51 -21.85
C SER A 258 1.72 5.33 -21.65
N ASP A 259 2.29 5.80 -22.76
CA ASP A 259 3.38 6.77 -22.70
C ASP A 259 2.90 8.05 -22.01
N PHE A 260 3.74 8.63 -21.18
CA PHE A 260 3.52 9.96 -20.65
C PHE A 260 4.08 11.00 -21.63
N ILE A 261 3.23 11.89 -22.10
CA ILE A 261 3.60 12.97 -23.00
C ILE A 261 3.45 14.29 -22.24
N ASP A 262 4.55 14.96 -21.97
CA ASP A 262 4.53 16.26 -21.31
C ASP A 262 4.00 17.33 -22.25
N THR A 263 3.10 18.17 -21.75
CA THR A 263 2.42 19.20 -22.55
C THR A 263 3.32 20.39 -22.85
N TYR A 264 4.34 20.61 -22.04
CA TYR A 264 5.17 21.81 -22.07
C TYR A 264 6.59 21.58 -22.57
N ASP A 265 7.10 20.34 -22.42
CA ASP A 265 8.47 20.02 -22.73
C ASP A 265 8.63 18.53 -23.12
N GLU A 266 8.90 18.29 -24.40
CA GLU A 266 9.06 16.95 -24.96
C GLU A 266 10.24 16.17 -24.34
N GLU A 267 11.24 16.85 -23.76
CA GLU A 267 12.34 16.18 -23.07
C GLU A 267 11.89 15.45 -21.78
N ASN A 268 10.70 15.78 -21.31
CA ASN A 268 10.10 15.13 -20.16
C ASN A 268 9.21 13.91 -20.52
N ASN A 269 9.05 13.60 -21.78
CA ASN A 269 8.30 12.44 -22.22
C ASN A 269 8.91 11.15 -21.65
N ILE A 270 8.06 10.20 -21.28
CA ILE A 270 8.45 8.91 -20.73
C ILE A 270 7.71 7.82 -21.49
N GLU A 271 8.46 6.93 -22.14
CA GLU A 271 7.88 5.70 -22.69
C GLU A 271 7.40 4.78 -21.56
N ALA A 272 6.20 4.22 -21.71
CA ALA A 272 5.66 3.26 -20.77
C ALA A 272 6.52 1.99 -20.71
N ARG A 273 7.01 1.68 -19.53
CA ARG A 273 7.85 0.50 -19.30
C ARG A 273 7.02 -0.75 -19.06
N CYS A 274 5.93 -0.62 -18.29
CA CYS A 274 5.01 -1.73 -18.04
C CYS A 274 4.19 -2.02 -19.32
N LYS A 275 4.30 -3.23 -19.81
CA LYS A 275 3.55 -3.71 -20.98
C LYS A 275 2.59 -4.86 -20.61
N VAL A 276 2.43 -5.11 -19.34
CA VAL A 276 1.52 -6.13 -18.79
C VAL A 276 0.13 -5.54 -18.66
N SER A 277 -0.88 -6.31 -19.03
CA SER A 277 -2.30 -5.93 -18.90
C SER A 277 -2.87 -6.44 -17.57
N PRO A 278 -4.04 -5.92 -17.12
CA PRO A 278 -4.73 -6.46 -15.94
C PRO A 278 -5.17 -7.91 -16.08
N LYS A 279 -5.30 -8.40 -17.32
CA LYS A 279 -5.72 -9.77 -17.60
C LYS A 279 -4.63 -10.76 -17.21
N TRP A 280 -4.96 -11.64 -16.26
CA TRP A 280 -4.05 -12.71 -15.88
C TRP A 280 -3.84 -13.68 -17.05
N ASN A 281 -2.57 -14.00 -17.35
CA ASN A 281 -2.22 -15.02 -18.31
C ASN A 281 -1.41 -16.13 -17.60
N PRO A 282 -1.95 -17.34 -17.46
CA PRO A 282 -1.26 -18.43 -16.77
C PRO A 282 0.05 -18.87 -17.44
N LEU A 283 0.24 -18.53 -18.73
CA LEU A 283 1.42 -18.89 -19.51
C LEU A 283 2.58 -17.90 -19.36
N ASP A 284 2.34 -16.75 -18.78
CA ASP A 284 3.40 -15.77 -18.53
C ASP A 284 4.43 -16.32 -17.54
N ASP A 285 5.67 -15.92 -17.75
CA ASP A 285 6.73 -16.27 -16.80
C ASP A 285 6.55 -15.53 -15.45
N LYS A 286 7.33 -15.98 -14.47
CA LYS A 286 7.23 -15.43 -13.12
C LYS A 286 7.57 -13.95 -13.04
N GLU A 287 8.50 -13.46 -13.85
CA GLU A 287 8.92 -12.06 -13.83
C GLU A 287 7.82 -11.17 -14.38
N THR A 288 7.20 -11.57 -15.49
CA THR A 288 6.03 -10.90 -16.06
C THR A 288 4.84 -10.87 -15.09
N LYS A 289 4.59 -11.97 -14.37
CA LYS A 289 3.53 -12.03 -13.35
C LYS A 289 3.82 -11.17 -12.11
N LEU A 290 5.08 -10.86 -11.83
CA LEU A 290 5.49 -9.99 -10.72
C LEU A 290 5.47 -8.50 -11.10
N GLU A 291 5.43 -8.16 -12.38
CA GLU A 291 5.31 -6.80 -12.89
C GLU A 291 3.89 -6.26 -12.71
#